data_cda57f46c5b06b1546bddc23bb2225cd
#
_entry.id   cda57f46c5b06b1546bddc23bb2225cd
#
_cell.length_a   1.000
_cell.length_b   1.000
_cell.length_c   1.000
_cell.angle_alpha   90.00
_cell.angle_beta   90.00
_cell.angle_gamma   90.00
#
_symmetry.space_group_name_H-M   'P 1'
#
loop_
_entity.id
_entity.type
_entity.pdbx_description
1 polymer ?
#
loop_
_entity_poly.entity_id
_entity_poly.type
_entity_poly.pdbx_seq_one_letter_code
_entity_poly.pdbx_strand_id
1 'polypeptide(L)'
;MSCRSTLSWYELIPVFSYLGLGGKCKTCKSKISMQYPLVELLTGIVFALLFLKFGDLFLYDIIAFSISYAYYALLCSLLIVITVYDLKHKIIPDILSLVFGIFAFIGIFIFDHGYLSLHWPSLSDFLAGFVLSVPFALIWLLSRGKWMGLGDGKLLVGL
;
A
#
# COMPACT_ATOMS: atom_id res chain seq x y z
N MET A 1 8.99 -14.81 18.83
CA MET A 1 8.70 -13.80 19.87
C MET A 1 9.42 -14.22 21.14
N SER A 2 10.38 -13.43 21.60
CA SER A 2 11.26 -13.80 22.72
C SER A 2 10.67 -13.43 24.09
N CYS A 3 9.59 -12.66 24.14
CA CYS A 3 9.05 -12.14 25.38
C CYS A 3 7.51 -12.14 25.33
N ARG A 4 6.86 -12.61 26.42
CA ARG A 4 5.39 -12.63 26.58
C ARG A 4 4.89 -11.48 27.48
N SER A 5 5.71 -10.46 27.71
CA SER A 5 5.29 -9.29 28.52
C SER A 5 4.26 -8.46 27.76
N THR A 6 3.24 -7.96 28.47
CA THR A 6 2.30 -6.97 27.95
C THR A 6 3.01 -5.66 27.71
N LEU A 7 2.76 -5.04 26.56
CA LEU A 7 3.31 -3.74 26.21
C LEU A 7 2.52 -2.63 26.91
N SER A 8 3.21 -1.62 27.39
CA SER A 8 2.59 -0.41 27.95
C SER A 8 2.15 0.52 26.80
N TRP A 9 1.15 1.37 27.04
CA TRP A 9 0.60 2.26 26.01
C TRP A 9 1.65 3.16 25.31
N TYR A 10 2.68 3.65 26.05
CA TYR A 10 3.76 4.45 25.47
C TYR A 10 4.73 3.63 24.60
N GLU A 11 4.80 2.32 24.80
CA GLU A 11 5.59 1.41 23.95
C GLU A 11 4.88 1.14 22.62
N LEU A 12 3.61 1.52 22.50
CA LEU A 12 2.78 1.41 21.29
C LEU A 12 2.79 2.68 20.43
N ILE A 13 3.43 3.77 20.89
CA ILE A 13 3.53 5.00 20.09
C ILE A 13 4.45 4.72 18.89
N PRO A 14 3.92 4.82 17.65
CA PRO A 14 4.66 4.51 16.43
C PRO A 14 5.98 5.30 16.37
N VAL A 15 7.03 4.67 15.84
CA VAL A 15 8.36 5.27 15.63
C VAL A 15 9.03 5.76 16.91
N PHE A 16 8.33 6.56 17.75
CA PHE A 16 8.90 7.15 18.97
C PHE A 16 9.32 6.11 20.01
N SER A 17 8.52 5.05 20.18
CA SER A 17 8.87 3.95 21.09
C SER A 17 10.13 3.23 20.64
N TYR A 18 10.29 3.01 19.35
CA TYR A 18 11.47 2.38 18.77
C TYR A 18 12.74 3.23 19.02
N LEU A 19 12.64 4.54 18.77
CA LEU A 19 13.76 5.48 19.01
C LEU A 19 14.10 5.57 20.49
N GLY A 20 13.09 5.72 21.36
CA GLY A 20 13.29 5.83 22.82
C GLY A 20 13.87 4.57 23.46
N LEU A 21 13.56 3.39 22.92
CA LEU A 21 14.08 2.09 23.39
C LEU A 21 15.37 1.67 22.67
N GLY A 22 15.89 2.48 21.75
CA GLY A 22 17.11 2.18 20.99
C GLY A 22 17.00 0.88 20.18
N GLY A 23 15.83 0.59 19.63
CA GLY A 23 15.56 -0.61 18.82
C GLY A 23 15.59 -1.94 19.59
N LYS A 24 15.43 -1.90 20.91
CA LYS A 24 15.44 -3.10 21.77
C LYS A 24 14.20 -3.18 22.65
N CYS A 25 13.73 -4.39 22.89
CA CYS A 25 12.65 -4.62 23.86
C CYS A 25 13.04 -4.15 25.26
N LYS A 26 12.16 -3.45 25.95
CA LYS A 26 12.41 -2.95 27.31
C LYS A 26 12.69 -4.08 28.29
N THR A 27 11.95 -5.19 28.19
CA THR A 27 11.99 -6.31 29.15
C THR A 27 13.10 -7.30 28.84
N CYS A 28 13.14 -7.86 27.61
CA CYS A 28 14.09 -8.93 27.28
C CYS A 28 15.30 -8.47 26.48
N LYS A 29 15.41 -7.16 26.17
CA LYS A 29 16.51 -6.54 25.41
C LYS A 29 16.74 -7.13 24.01
N SER A 30 15.83 -7.97 23.51
CA SER A 30 15.92 -8.50 22.14
C SER A 30 15.81 -7.34 21.13
N LYS A 31 16.55 -7.46 20.00
CA LYS A 31 16.51 -6.47 18.92
C LYS A 31 15.14 -6.49 18.22
N ILE A 32 14.58 -5.33 18.03
CA ILE A 32 13.37 -5.11 17.22
C ILE A 32 13.80 -4.78 15.79
N SER A 33 13.18 -5.39 14.80
CA SER A 33 13.50 -5.11 13.39
C SER A 33 13.17 -3.67 13.04
N MET A 34 14.05 -3.01 12.29
CA MET A 34 13.86 -1.67 11.74
C MET A 34 12.67 -1.59 10.77
N GLN A 35 12.23 -2.72 10.24
CA GLN A 35 11.08 -2.81 9.34
C GLN A 35 9.78 -2.28 9.98
N TYR A 36 9.59 -2.52 11.31
CA TYR A 36 8.38 -2.07 12.01
C TYR A 36 8.24 -0.54 12.01
N PRO A 37 9.19 0.24 12.57
CA PRO A 37 9.06 1.70 12.58
C PRO A 37 9.07 2.32 11.19
N LEU A 38 9.71 1.68 10.21
CA LEU A 38 9.73 2.16 8.84
C LEU A 38 8.35 2.01 8.18
N VAL A 39 7.67 0.88 8.38
CA VAL A 39 6.30 0.66 7.88
C VAL A 39 5.33 1.62 8.56
N GLU A 40 5.46 1.81 9.88
CA GLU A 40 4.62 2.76 10.63
C GLU A 40 4.77 4.19 10.10
N LEU A 41 6.02 4.63 9.88
CA LEU A 41 6.32 5.96 9.34
C LEU A 41 5.76 6.11 7.92
N LEU A 42 6.02 5.13 7.05
CA LEU A 42 5.54 5.15 5.66
C LEU A 42 4.02 5.23 5.61
N THR A 43 3.34 4.41 6.40
CA THR A 43 1.87 4.42 6.48
C THR A 43 1.35 5.78 6.94
N GLY A 44 1.96 6.35 7.99
CA GLY A 44 1.59 7.68 8.49
C GLY A 44 1.77 8.77 7.45
N ILE A 45 2.89 8.77 6.72
CA ILE A 45 3.15 9.72 5.62
C ILE A 45 2.12 9.58 4.51
N VAL A 46 1.83 8.34 4.07
CA VAL A 46 0.86 8.09 3.01
C VAL A 46 -0.53 8.60 3.41
N PHE A 47 -1.00 8.30 4.61
CA PHE A 47 -2.29 8.80 5.09
C PHE A 47 -2.33 10.33 5.21
N ALA A 48 -1.25 10.96 5.66
CA ALA A 48 -1.15 12.42 5.71
C ALA A 48 -1.20 13.02 4.29
N LEU A 49 -0.49 12.44 3.33
CA LEU A 49 -0.53 12.90 1.94
C LEU A 49 -1.90 12.73 1.30
N LEU A 50 -2.60 11.62 1.58
CA LEU A 50 -3.98 11.43 1.14
C LEU A 50 -4.92 12.49 1.74
N PHE A 51 -4.76 12.79 3.03
CA PHE A 51 -5.53 13.86 3.67
C PHE A 51 -5.28 15.21 3.01
N LEU A 52 -4.02 15.55 2.72
CA LEU A 52 -3.68 16.79 2.03
C LEU A 52 -4.26 16.84 0.61
N LYS A 53 -4.24 15.70 -0.11
CA LYS A 53 -4.80 15.61 -1.47
C LYS A 53 -6.31 15.85 -1.49
N PHE A 54 -7.03 15.31 -0.53
CA PHE A 54 -8.49 15.39 -0.46
C PHE A 54 -9.00 16.48 0.51
N GLY A 55 -8.09 17.29 1.09
CA GLY A 55 -8.43 18.29 2.09
C GLY A 55 -9.48 19.31 1.65
N ASP A 56 -9.46 19.68 0.37
CA ASP A 56 -10.47 20.60 -0.19
C ASP A 56 -11.87 19.98 -0.15
N LEU A 57 -12.00 18.67 -0.48
CA LEU A 57 -13.27 17.96 -0.37
C LEU A 57 -13.82 17.94 1.06
N PHE A 58 -12.96 17.86 2.06
CA PHE A 58 -13.37 17.88 3.47
C PHE A 58 -14.17 19.12 3.84
N LEU A 59 -13.88 20.25 3.20
CA LEU A 59 -14.56 21.53 3.44
C LEU A 59 -15.88 21.66 2.68
N TYR A 60 -16.02 21.00 1.53
CA TYR A 60 -17.18 21.16 0.65
C TYR A 60 -18.18 20.01 0.74
N ASP A 61 -17.68 18.77 0.82
CA ASP A 61 -18.49 17.55 0.85
C ASP A 61 -17.81 16.47 1.69
N ILE A 62 -18.22 16.38 2.94
CA ILE A 62 -17.69 15.41 3.91
C ILE A 62 -17.96 13.96 3.51
N ILE A 63 -19.02 13.69 2.76
CA ILE A 63 -19.38 12.34 2.32
C ILE A 63 -18.45 11.93 1.19
N ALA A 64 -18.29 12.78 0.16
CA ALA A 64 -17.36 12.54 -0.93
C ALA A 64 -15.91 12.41 -0.42
N PHE A 65 -15.51 13.27 0.52
CA PHE A 65 -14.22 13.15 1.21
C PHE A 65 -14.05 11.80 1.87
N SER A 66 -15.02 11.39 2.71
CA SER A 66 -14.91 10.15 3.48
C SER A 66 -14.80 8.92 2.58
N ILE A 67 -15.58 8.86 1.51
CA ILE A 67 -15.56 7.74 0.55
C ILE A 67 -14.25 7.72 -0.22
N SER A 68 -13.81 8.85 -0.77
CA SER A 68 -12.56 8.93 -1.53
C SER A 68 -11.36 8.63 -0.65
N TYR A 69 -11.29 9.23 0.52
CA TYR A 69 -10.19 9.01 1.46
C TYR A 69 -10.11 7.54 1.90
N ALA A 70 -11.25 6.94 2.31
CA ALA A 70 -11.28 5.55 2.74
C ALA A 70 -10.87 4.59 1.62
N TYR A 71 -11.33 4.82 0.40
CA TYR A 71 -11.00 4.01 -0.77
C TYR A 71 -9.49 4.06 -1.08
N TYR A 72 -8.91 5.25 -1.21
CA TYR A 72 -7.48 5.39 -1.50
C TYR A 72 -6.59 4.95 -0.33
N ALA A 73 -7.04 5.15 0.93
CA ALA A 73 -6.36 4.64 2.10
C ALA A 73 -6.31 3.11 2.10
N LEU A 74 -7.40 2.44 1.70
CA LEU A 74 -7.46 0.99 1.56
C LEU A 74 -6.50 0.51 0.46
N LEU A 75 -6.52 1.11 -0.72
CA LEU A 75 -5.61 0.75 -1.81
C LEU A 75 -4.13 0.93 -1.42
N CYS A 76 -3.78 2.07 -0.83
CA CYS A 76 -2.42 2.32 -0.36
C CYS A 76 -2.00 1.34 0.74
N SER A 77 -2.91 0.98 1.65
CA SER A 77 -2.64 -0.02 2.68
C SER A 77 -2.34 -1.39 2.07
N LEU A 78 -3.12 -1.81 1.07
CA LEU A 78 -2.88 -3.07 0.35
C LEU A 78 -1.50 -3.04 -0.35
N LEU A 79 -1.15 -1.94 -1.01
CA LEU A 79 0.18 -1.78 -1.63
C LEU A 79 1.31 -1.85 -0.61
N ILE A 80 1.17 -1.20 0.55
CA ILE A 80 2.16 -1.27 1.62
C ILE A 80 2.33 -2.72 2.10
N VAL A 81 1.22 -3.44 2.33
CA VAL A 81 1.27 -4.85 2.75
C VAL A 81 1.96 -5.71 1.70
N ILE A 82 1.61 -5.56 0.42
CA ILE A 82 2.22 -6.29 -0.68
C ILE A 82 3.73 -6.01 -0.72
N THR A 83 4.12 -4.74 -0.66
CA THR A 83 5.54 -4.32 -0.68
C THR A 83 6.32 -4.89 0.49
N VAL A 84 5.78 -4.80 1.71
CA VAL A 84 6.41 -5.36 2.92
C VAL A 84 6.56 -6.87 2.83
N TYR A 85 5.55 -7.54 2.28
CA TYR A 85 5.59 -8.99 2.09
C TYR A 85 6.65 -9.38 1.06
N ASP A 86 6.72 -8.67 -0.09
CA ASP A 86 7.72 -8.92 -1.13
C ASP A 86 9.14 -8.68 -0.62
N LEU A 87 9.39 -7.58 0.08
CA LEU A 87 10.71 -7.30 0.68
C LEU A 87 11.18 -8.41 1.63
N LYS A 88 10.25 -9.05 2.33
CA LYS A 88 10.57 -10.12 3.29
C LYS A 88 10.70 -11.50 2.64
N HIS A 89 9.79 -11.82 1.73
CA HIS A 89 9.65 -13.17 1.19
C HIS A 89 10.10 -13.29 -0.27
N LYS A 90 10.34 -12.16 -0.96
CA LYS A 90 10.69 -12.11 -2.40
C LYS A 90 9.64 -12.76 -3.30
N ILE A 91 8.39 -12.73 -2.88
CA ILE A 91 7.24 -13.31 -3.59
C ILE A 91 6.04 -12.41 -3.35
N ILE A 92 5.30 -12.06 -4.38
CA ILE A 92 4.02 -11.33 -4.28
C ILE A 92 2.90 -12.35 -4.16
N PRO A 93 2.08 -12.31 -3.08
CA PRO A 93 0.95 -13.23 -2.93
C PRO A 93 -0.12 -12.95 -3.98
N ASP A 94 -0.46 -13.98 -4.77
CA ASP A 94 -1.46 -13.85 -5.85
C ASP A 94 -2.83 -13.36 -5.34
N ILE A 95 -3.24 -13.77 -4.13
CA ILE A 95 -4.51 -13.36 -3.52
C ILE A 95 -4.53 -11.84 -3.25
N LEU A 96 -3.45 -11.28 -2.68
CA LEU A 96 -3.37 -9.85 -2.39
C LEU A 96 -3.34 -9.02 -3.67
N SER A 97 -2.59 -9.47 -4.68
CA SER A 97 -2.54 -8.86 -6.00
C SER A 97 -3.91 -8.87 -6.70
N LEU A 98 -4.65 -9.99 -6.59
CA LEU A 98 -6.00 -10.11 -7.14
C LEU A 98 -6.99 -9.20 -6.42
N VAL A 99 -6.96 -9.17 -5.09
CA VAL A 99 -7.82 -8.28 -4.30
C VAL A 99 -7.55 -6.82 -4.64
N PHE A 100 -6.28 -6.42 -4.73
CA PHE A 100 -5.90 -5.08 -5.14
C PHE A 100 -6.43 -4.75 -6.55
N GLY A 101 -6.25 -5.65 -7.52
CA GLY A 101 -6.74 -5.48 -8.89
C GLY A 101 -8.25 -5.35 -8.99
N ILE A 102 -9.03 -6.12 -8.20
CA ILE A 102 -10.49 -5.99 -8.13
C ILE A 102 -10.90 -4.61 -7.62
N PHE A 103 -10.30 -4.16 -6.51
CA PHE A 103 -10.62 -2.84 -5.96
C PHE A 103 -10.21 -1.72 -6.93
N ALA A 104 -9.03 -1.81 -7.54
CA ALA A 104 -8.58 -0.85 -8.52
C ALA A 104 -9.50 -0.80 -9.75
N PHE A 105 -9.92 -1.97 -10.26
CA PHE A 105 -10.86 -2.05 -11.37
C PHE A 105 -12.24 -1.42 -11.05
N ILE A 106 -12.78 -1.68 -9.86
CA ILE A 106 -14.02 -1.02 -9.40
C ILE A 106 -13.84 0.49 -9.35
N GLY A 107 -12.66 0.95 -8.92
CA GLY A 107 -12.34 2.36 -8.82
C GLY A 107 -12.38 3.13 -10.14
N ILE A 108 -12.06 2.48 -11.26
CA ILE A 108 -12.11 3.10 -12.60
C ILE A 108 -13.53 3.59 -12.93
N PHE A 109 -14.58 2.96 -12.39
CA PHE A 109 -15.97 3.35 -12.62
C PHE A 109 -16.49 4.41 -11.64
N ILE A 110 -15.89 4.48 -10.45
CA ILE A 110 -16.40 5.28 -9.34
C ILE A 110 -15.65 6.60 -9.19
N PHE A 111 -14.38 6.64 -9.60
CA PHE A 111 -13.51 7.79 -9.39
C PHE A 111 -12.96 8.32 -10.71
N ASP A 112 -13.20 9.60 -10.99
CA ASP A 112 -12.58 10.32 -12.10
C ASP A 112 -11.52 11.29 -11.56
N HIS A 113 -10.27 11.17 -12.04
CA HIS A 113 -9.11 11.95 -11.58
C HIS A 113 -8.93 11.98 -10.04
N GLY A 114 -9.41 10.95 -9.35
CA GLY A 114 -9.33 10.81 -7.90
C GLY A 114 -10.51 11.35 -7.12
N TYR A 115 -11.48 11.96 -7.77
CA TYR A 115 -12.71 12.46 -7.14
C TYR A 115 -13.88 11.50 -7.38
N LEU A 116 -14.79 11.43 -6.41
CA LEU A 116 -16.00 10.61 -6.51
C LEU A 116 -16.87 11.12 -7.66
N SER A 117 -16.90 10.37 -8.76
CA SER A 117 -17.67 10.69 -9.97
C SER A 117 -17.99 9.41 -10.71
N LEU A 118 -19.24 9.00 -10.68
CA LEU A 118 -19.66 7.81 -11.45
C LEU A 118 -19.62 8.11 -12.94
N HIS A 119 -18.75 7.44 -13.67
CA HIS A 119 -18.57 7.66 -15.11
C HIS A 119 -18.29 6.35 -15.84
N TRP A 120 -18.48 6.34 -17.15
CA TRP A 120 -18.04 5.24 -17.99
C TRP A 120 -16.56 5.45 -18.34
N PRO A 121 -15.67 4.51 -17.95
CA PRO A 121 -14.26 4.64 -18.23
C PRO A 121 -13.99 4.66 -19.73
N SER A 122 -13.03 5.46 -20.13
CA SER A 122 -12.56 5.54 -21.51
C SER A 122 -11.72 4.29 -21.87
N LEU A 123 -11.53 4.04 -23.15
CA LEU A 123 -10.69 2.95 -23.61
C LEU A 123 -9.24 3.08 -23.08
N SER A 124 -8.78 4.33 -22.92
CA SER A 124 -7.45 4.61 -22.33
C SER A 124 -7.34 4.15 -20.88
N ASP A 125 -8.40 4.29 -20.08
CA ASP A 125 -8.39 3.89 -18.66
C ASP A 125 -8.27 2.36 -18.52
N PHE A 126 -9.00 1.62 -19.36
CA PHE A 126 -8.86 0.17 -19.43
C PHE A 126 -7.48 -0.29 -19.91
N LEU A 127 -6.92 0.41 -20.88
CA LEU A 127 -5.62 0.03 -21.45
C LEU A 127 -4.44 0.46 -20.60
N ALA A 128 -4.59 1.43 -19.69
CA ALA A 128 -3.50 1.99 -18.91
C ALA A 128 -2.74 0.91 -18.11
N GLY A 129 -3.45 0.06 -17.38
CA GLY A 129 -2.84 -1.04 -16.63
C GLY A 129 -2.10 -2.04 -17.52
N PHE A 130 -2.69 -2.38 -18.67
CA PHE A 130 -2.03 -3.27 -19.64
C PHE A 130 -0.79 -2.62 -20.24
N VAL A 131 -0.87 -1.36 -20.65
CA VAL A 131 0.27 -0.62 -21.22
C VAL A 131 1.42 -0.53 -20.21
N LEU A 132 1.11 -0.25 -18.94
CA LEU A 132 2.11 -0.23 -17.88
C LEU A 132 2.71 -1.61 -17.60
N SER A 133 1.94 -2.69 -17.72
CA SER A 133 2.42 -4.06 -17.45
C SER A 133 3.29 -4.64 -18.58
N VAL A 134 3.10 -4.19 -19.83
CA VAL A 134 3.83 -4.71 -21.02
C VAL A 134 5.34 -4.66 -20.85
N PRO A 135 6.01 -3.53 -20.49
CA PRO A 135 7.46 -3.50 -20.36
C PRO A 135 7.98 -4.50 -19.30
N PHE A 136 7.26 -4.68 -18.21
CA PHE A 136 7.62 -5.64 -17.16
C PHE A 136 7.43 -7.08 -17.62
N ALA A 137 6.35 -7.37 -18.34
CA ALA A 137 6.13 -8.66 -18.97
C ALA A 137 7.21 -8.98 -20.01
N LEU A 138 7.65 -8.01 -20.81
CA LEU A 138 8.75 -8.15 -21.76
C LEU A 138 10.08 -8.42 -21.05
N ILE A 139 10.40 -7.69 -19.97
CA ILE A 139 11.61 -7.93 -19.18
C ILE A 139 11.59 -9.35 -18.59
N TRP A 140 10.45 -9.79 -18.08
CA TRP A 140 10.28 -11.15 -17.58
C TRP A 140 10.50 -12.19 -18.67
N LEU A 141 9.92 -12.00 -19.86
CA LEU A 141 10.03 -12.90 -21.00
C LEU A 141 11.48 -12.98 -21.49
N LEU A 142 12.14 -11.83 -21.67
CA LEU A 142 13.53 -11.74 -22.14
C LEU A 142 14.52 -12.33 -21.13
N SER A 143 14.31 -12.10 -19.83
CA SER A 143 15.15 -12.63 -18.75
C SER A 143 14.84 -14.08 -18.39
N ARG A 144 13.80 -14.67 -18.97
CA ARG A 144 13.26 -15.99 -18.60
C ARG A 144 13.00 -16.09 -17.08
N GLY A 145 12.47 -15.02 -16.49
CA GLY A 145 12.17 -14.94 -15.07
C GLY A 145 13.37 -14.78 -14.13
N LYS A 146 14.58 -14.54 -14.66
CA LYS A 146 15.79 -14.43 -13.81
C LYS A 146 15.96 -13.06 -13.16
N TRP A 147 15.48 -11.99 -13.78
CA TRP A 147 15.67 -10.62 -13.29
C TRP A 147 14.48 -10.12 -12.48
N MET A 148 13.29 -10.58 -12.81
CA MET A 148 12.04 -10.08 -12.23
C MET A 148 11.01 -11.19 -12.12
N GLY A 149 10.24 -11.20 -11.03
CA GLY A 149 9.13 -12.11 -10.84
C GLY A 149 7.91 -11.72 -11.68
N LEU A 150 7.11 -12.69 -12.08
CA LEU A 150 5.86 -12.45 -12.83
C LEU A 150 4.82 -11.71 -11.97
N GLY A 151 5.00 -11.73 -10.65
CA GLY A 151 4.14 -11.05 -9.67
C GLY A 151 4.08 -9.53 -9.87
N ASP A 152 5.21 -8.90 -10.21
CA ASP A 152 5.29 -7.46 -10.45
C ASP A 152 4.44 -7.04 -11.65
N GLY A 153 4.48 -7.83 -12.74
CA GLY A 153 3.63 -7.60 -13.91
C GLY A 153 2.13 -7.75 -13.63
N LYS A 154 1.76 -8.72 -12.80
CA LYS A 154 0.35 -8.92 -12.38
C LYS A 154 -0.16 -7.75 -11.54
N LEU A 155 0.66 -7.21 -10.65
CA LEU A 155 0.30 -6.07 -9.80
C LEU A 155 0.06 -4.80 -10.64
N LEU A 156 0.88 -4.59 -11.68
CA LEU A 156 0.78 -3.41 -12.55
C LEU A 156 -0.47 -3.41 -13.44
N VAL A 157 -1.06 -4.56 -13.72
CA VAL A 157 -2.37 -4.62 -14.41
C VAL A 157 -3.47 -4.00 -13.53
N GLY A 158 -3.32 -4.04 -12.21
CA GLY A 158 -4.28 -3.45 -11.27
C GLY A 158 -4.02 -1.98 -10.92
N LEU A 159 -2.89 -1.42 -11.36
CA LEU A 159 -2.54 -0.01 -11.15
C LEU A 159 -3.04 0.85 -12.30
#